data_7e53e2df8514ce7ce4211c57d05261bb
#
_entry.id   7e53e2df8514ce7ce4211c57d05261bb
#
_cell.length_a   1.000
_cell.length_b   1.000
_cell.length_c   1.000
_cell.angle_alpha   90.00
_cell.angle_beta   90.00
_cell.angle_gamma   90.00
#
_symmetry.space_group_name_H-M   'P 1'
#
loop_
_entity.id
_entity.type
_entity.pdbx_description
1 polymer ?
#
loop_
_entity_poly.entity_id
_entity_poly.type
_entity_poly.pdbx_seq_one_letter_code
_entity_poly.pdbx_strand_id
1 'polypeptide(L)'
;MTKAIIKPSLAANYEAERAKGALCFPYYAQPKIDGVRVLVTLSEGEVVLYSRNGNKLSLPHLSAALTPYLTSRPGLILDGELYSRDLSFTALCSAIRSSEHHDKQMVSLYLFDCYNPNRPRQAYKDRYKALYDLSGVPFIEVVESLTVKSHRAVERALEHFIGLGYEGVMIKSISSPYKQGRSKAMMKYKKFLDSEFEVVATDATTITCYTPSGVPFSVKGRAKLGEIVTIRYQEITPNGSLRFPRLVASRDYE
;
A
#
# COMPACT_ATOMS: atom_id res chain seq x y z
N MET A 1 -28.38 0.80 -14.54
CA MET A 1 -27.03 0.88 -15.19
C MET A 1 -25.99 0.90 -14.11
N THR A 2 -25.23 -0.17 -13.92
CA THR A 2 -24.10 -0.23 -12.98
C THR A 2 -23.05 0.77 -13.42
N LYS A 3 -22.93 1.87 -12.69
CA LYS A 3 -21.92 2.91 -12.94
C LYS A 3 -20.54 2.24 -12.89
N ALA A 4 -19.75 2.36 -13.96
CA ALA A 4 -18.42 1.79 -14.01
C ALA A 4 -17.61 2.28 -12.80
N ILE A 5 -17.17 1.33 -11.95
CA ILE A 5 -16.34 1.61 -10.79
C ILE A 5 -15.03 2.21 -11.31
N ILE A 6 -14.65 3.36 -10.77
CA ILE A 6 -13.35 3.96 -11.13
C ILE A 6 -12.23 3.02 -10.72
N LYS A 7 -11.17 2.97 -11.53
CA LYS A 7 -9.94 2.29 -11.15
C LYS A 7 -9.19 3.16 -10.14
N PRO A 8 -8.71 2.60 -9.01
CA PRO A 8 -7.90 3.35 -8.06
C PRO A 8 -6.60 3.84 -8.69
N SER A 9 -6.07 4.93 -8.14
CA SER A 9 -4.71 5.38 -8.46
C SER A 9 -3.69 4.34 -8.00
N LEU A 10 -2.68 4.05 -8.83
CA LEU A 10 -1.63 3.07 -8.56
C LEU A 10 -0.26 3.74 -8.56
N ALA A 11 0.58 3.34 -7.59
CA ALA A 11 1.89 3.90 -7.40
C ALA A 11 2.93 3.40 -8.43
N ALA A 12 3.77 4.31 -8.92
CA ALA A 12 5.05 3.99 -9.53
C ALA A 12 6.10 3.63 -8.44
N ASN A 13 7.30 3.23 -8.86
CA ASN A 13 8.43 3.02 -7.94
C ASN A 13 9.22 4.32 -7.81
N TYR A 14 9.46 4.79 -6.57
CA TYR A 14 10.16 6.04 -6.30
C TYR A 14 11.62 6.02 -6.80
N GLU A 15 12.36 4.95 -6.52
CA GLU A 15 13.76 4.82 -6.95
C GLU A 15 13.89 4.85 -8.49
N ALA A 16 12.98 4.16 -9.17
CA ALA A 16 12.95 4.16 -10.63
C ALA A 16 12.64 5.55 -11.21
N GLU A 17 11.77 6.33 -10.58
CA GLU A 17 11.48 7.70 -11.02
C GLU A 17 12.59 8.69 -10.61
N ARG A 18 13.23 8.50 -9.44
CA ARG A 18 14.40 9.24 -8.99
C ARG A 18 15.57 9.10 -9.97
N ALA A 19 15.85 7.87 -10.40
CA ALA A 19 16.92 7.57 -11.34
C ALA A 19 16.76 8.29 -12.70
N LYS A 20 15.51 8.61 -13.10
CA LYS A 20 15.21 9.39 -14.32
C LYS A 20 15.45 10.90 -14.16
N GLY A 21 15.75 11.39 -12.95
CA GLY A 21 15.99 12.80 -12.67
C GLY A 21 14.78 13.74 -12.84
N ALA A 22 13.56 13.19 -12.95
CA ALA A 22 12.36 13.95 -13.32
C ALA A 22 11.45 14.31 -12.14
N LEU A 23 11.94 14.27 -10.89
CA LEU A 23 11.13 14.57 -9.70
C LEU A 23 11.19 16.06 -9.37
N CYS A 24 10.01 16.71 -9.31
CA CYS A 24 9.87 18.13 -8.97
C CYS A 24 9.24 18.26 -7.57
N PHE A 25 10.02 18.61 -6.58
CA PHE A 25 9.55 18.89 -5.22
C PHE A 25 8.76 20.20 -5.12
N PRO A 26 7.85 20.38 -4.13
CA PRO A 26 7.60 19.49 -3.00
C PRO A 26 6.58 18.37 -3.29
N TYR A 27 6.64 17.32 -2.46
CA TYR A 27 5.67 16.23 -2.40
C TYR A 27 5.09 16.09 -0.99
N TYR A 28 3.97 15.38 -0.87
CA TYR A 28 3.51 14.81 0.39
C TYR A 28 4.04 13.39 0.54
N ALA A 29 4.52 13.06 1.74
CA ALA A 29 4.92 11.73 2.16
C ALA A 29 3.94 11.21 3.20
N GLN A 30 3.37 10.04 2.99
CA GLN A 30 2.41 9.36 3.85
C GLN A 30 2.91 7.96 4.19
N PRO A 31 2.55 7.38 5.35
CA PRO A 31 2.89 5.99 5.65
C PRO A 31 2.31 5.05 4.58
N LYS A 32 3.08 4.06 4.20
CA LYS A 32 2.57 2.96 3.38
C LYS A 32 2.00 1.89 4.29
N ILE A 33 0.67 1.87 4.36
CA ILE A 33 -0.10 0.93 5.16
C ILE A 33 -0.12 -0.43 4.46
N ASP A 34 0.08 -1.50 5.21
CA ASP A 34 0.01 -2.88 4.72
C ASP A 34 -1.38 -3.47 4.98
N GLY A 35 -2.33 -3.04 4.19
CA GLY A 35 -3.73 -3.39 4.33
C GLY A 35 -4.39 -3.81 3.02
N VAL A 36 -5.70 -3.65 2.95
CA VAL A 36 -6.53 -3.96 1.79
C VAL A 36 -7.13 -2.68 1.22
N ARG A 37 -6.72 -2.31 -0.01
CA ARG A 37 -7.22 -1.11 -0.71
C ARG A 37 -8.72 -1.15 -0.87
N VAL A 38 -9.37 -0.01 -0.56
CA VAL A 38 -10.81 0.16 -0.70
C VAL A 38 -11.15 1.52 -1.30
N LEU A 39 -12.18 1.54 -2.15
CA LEU A 39 -12.88 2.72 -2.61
C LEU A 39 -14.27 2.72 -1.97
N VAL A 40 -14.68 3.85 -1.40
CA VAL A 40 -15.99 3.98 -0.74
C VAL A 40 -16.78 5.09 -1.38
N THR A 41 -18.04 4.84 -1.69
CA THR A 41 -18.92 5.83 -2.31
C THR A 41 -20.38 5.58 -1.95
N LEU A 42 -21.22 6.58 -2.15
CA LEU A 42 -22.67 6.43 -2.09
C LEU A 42 -23.18 5.92 -3.45
N SER A 43 -23.92 4.82 -3.43
CA SER A 43 -24.55 4.22 -4.61
C SER A 43 -25.98 3.84 -4.25
N GLU A 44 -26.98 4.35 -5.00
CA GLU A 44 -28.40 4.03 -4.79
C GLU A 44 -28.89 4.28 -3.36
N GLY A 45 -28.34 5.32 -2.70
CA GLY A 45 -28.68 5.70 -1.33
C GLY A 45 -27.92 4.97 -0.24
N GLU A 46 -27.08 3.98 -0.60
CA GLU A 46 -26.29 3.20 0.34
C GLU A 46 -24.79 3.45 0.19
N VAL A 47 -24.06 3.41 1.29
CA VAL A 47 -22.59 3.45 1.29
C VAL A 47 -22.05 2.07 0.93
N VAL A 48 -21.33 2.00 -0.18
CA VAL A 48 -20.75 0.75 -0.69
C VAL A 48 -19.22 0.85 -0.69
N LEU A 49 -18.60 -0.19 -0.17
CA LEU A 49 -17.16 -0.38 -0.19
C LEU A 49 -16.77 -1.32 -1.33
N TYR A 50 -15.78 -0.91 -2.14
CA TYR A 50 -15.27 -1.70 -3.26
C TYR A 50 -13.79 -1.99 -3.09
N SER A 51 -13.41 -3.25 -3.21
CA SER A 51 -12.00 -3.63 -3.29
C SER A 51 -11.33 -3.05 -4.55
N ARG A 52 -10.01 -3.11 -4.61
CA ARG A 52 -9.23 -2.69 -5.79
C ARG A 52 -9.72 -3.29 -7.12
N ASN A 53 -10.28 -4.50 -7.07
CA ASN A 53 -10.78 -5.23 -8.26
C ASN A 53 -12.28 -5.01 -8.49
N GLY A 54 -12.92 -4.13 -7.72
CA GLY A 54 -14.34 -3.81 -7.86
C GLY A 54 -15.30 -4.76 -7.16
N ASN A 55 -14.82 -5.70 -6.37
CA ASN A 55 -15.68 -6.57 -5.56
C ASN A 55 -16.23 -5.78 -4.38
N LYS A 56 -17.52 -5.92 -4.09
CA LYS A 56 -18.15 -5.34 -2.90
C LYS A 56 -17.59 -5.99 -1.64
N LEU A 57 -17.35 -5.17 -0.63
CA LEU A 57 -16.92 -5.57 0.70
C LEU A 57 -17.99 -5.19 1.71
N SER A 58 -18.23 -6.06 2.70
CA SER A 58 -19.24 -5.84 3.73
C SER A 58 -18.58 -5.51 5.08
N LEU A 59 -18.58 -4.23 5.43
CA LEU A 59 -18.11 -3.69 6.72
C LEU A 59 -19.17 -2.70 7.23
N PRO A 60 -20.27 -3.18 7.85
CA PRO A 60 -21.44 -2.36 8.18
C PRO A 60 -21.12 -1.17 9.07
N HIS A 61 -20.20 -1.31 10.03
CA HIS A 61 -19.78 -0.23 10.92
C HIS A 61 -19.13 0.94 10.16
N LEU A 62 -18.31 0.66 9.14
CA LEU A 62 -17.72 1.68 8.28
C LEU A 62 -18.77 2.34 7.38
N SER A 63 -19.71 1.55 6.83
CA SER A 63 -20.80 2.08 6.03
C SER A 63 -21.66 3.04 6.87
N ALA A 64 -22.04 2.65 8.08
CA ALA A 64 -22.82 3.48 8.99
C ALA A 64 -22.07 4.78 9.35
N ALA A 65 -20.78 4.69 9.70
CA ALA A 65 -19.95 5.84 10.06
C ALA A 65 -19.80 6.85 8.92
N LEU A 66 -19.78 6.40 7.66
CA LEU A 66 -19.57 7.26 6.48
C LEU A 66 -20.86 7.76 5.83
N THR A 67 -22.01 7.21 6.19
CA THR A 67 -23.31 7.59 5.60
C THR A 67 -23.60 9.10 5.69
N PRO A 68 -23.47 9.78 6.85
CA PRO A 68 -23.78 11.22 6.93
C PRO A 68 -22.87 12.05 6.01
N TYR A 69 -21.58 11.69 5.94
CA TYR A 69 -20.60 12.42 5.14
C TYR A 69 -20.83 12.26 3.64
N LEU A 70 -21.06 11.04 3.17
CA LEU A 70 -21.24 10.74 1.75
C LEU A 70 -22.61 11.16 1.22
N THR A 71 -23.66 11.13 2.05
CA THR A 71 -25.00 11.61 1.68
C THR A 71 -24.97 13.11 1.37
N SER A 72 -24.19 13.89 2.13
CA SER A 72 -24.04 15.34 1.87
C SER A 72 -23.11 15.66 0.69
N ARG A 73 -22.43 14.66 0.12
CA ARG A 73 -21.42 14.81 -0.97
C ARG A 73 -21.64 13.78 -2.09
N PRO A 74 -22.78 13.83 -2.80
CA PRO A 74 -23.10 12.83 -3.82
C PRO A 74 -22.03 12.78 -4.92
N GLY A 75 -21.65 11.55 -5.29
CA GLY A 75 -20.63 11.28 -6.29
C GLY A 75 -19.18 11.35 -5.79
N LEU A 76 -18.94 11.72 -4.53
CA LEU A 76 -17.63 11.64 -3.92
C LEU A 76 -17.23 10.17 -3.73
N ILE A 77 -15.98 9.87 -4.03
CA ILE A 77 -15.36 8.56 -3.82
C ILE A 77 -14.19 8.75 -2.88
N LEU A 78 -14.24 8.11 -1.72
CA LEU A 78 -13.14 8.04 -0.77
C LEU A 78 -12.19 6.92 -1.18
N ASP A 79 -10.89 7.14 -1.01
CA ASP A 79 -9.83 6.22 -1.39
C ASP A 79 -8.92 5.98 -0.19
N GLY A 80 -8.88 4.73 0.29
CA GLY A 80 -8.21 4.37 1.52
C GLY A 80 -7.73 2.93 1.56
N GLU A 81 -7.23 2.55 2.73
CA GLU A 81 -6.78 1.21 3.07
C GLU A 81 -7.56 0.70 4.28
N LEU A 82 -8.12 -0.49 4.20
CA LEU A 82 -8.65 -1.21 5.35
C LEU A 82 -7.47 -1.80 6.12
N TYR A 83 -7.37 -1.50 7.39
CA TYR A 83 -6.26 -1.90 8.23
C TYR A 83 -6.71 -2.11 9.69
N SER A 84 -5.95 -2.92 10.42
CA SER A 84 -6.05 -3.06 11.87
C SER A 84 -4.65 -3.17 12.45
N ARG A 85 -4.42 -2.53 13.59
CA ARG A 85 -3.13 -2.63 14.30
C ARG A 85 -2.98 -3.97 15.02
N ASP A 86 -4.10 -4.61 15.33
CA ASP A 86 -4.17 -5.80 16.17
C ASP A 86 -4.26 -7.10 15.36
N LEU A 87 -4.51 -7.01 14.05
CA LEU A 87 -4.63 -8.16 13.18
C LEU A 87 -3.40 -8.32 12.26
N SER A 88 -2.92 -9.54 12.12
CA SER A 88 -1.98 -9.86 11.04
C SER A 88 -2.64 -9.63 9.68
N PHE A 89 -1.86 -9.42 8.62
CA PHE A 89 -2.40 -9.23 7.25
C PHE A 89 -3.31 -10.39 6.82
N THR A 90 -2.98 -11.63 7.20
CA THR A 90 -3.79 -12.82 6.90
C THR A 90 -5.13 -12.79 7.64
N ALA A 91 -5.11 -12.47 8.95
CA ALA A 91 -6.32 -12.33 9.76
C ALA A 91 -7.20 -11.17 9.27
N LEU A 92 -6.60 -10.02 8.93
CA LEU A 92 -7.29 -8.89 8.32
C LEU A 92 -8.01 -9.28 7.01
N CYS A 93 -7.31 -9.99 6.11
CA CYS A 93 -7.91 -10.48 4.87
C CYS A 93 -9.06 -11.45 5.12
N SER A 94 -8.94 -12.32 6.13
CA SER A 94 -10.00 -13.25 6.54
C SER A 94 -11.22 -12.50 7.08
N ALA A 95 -11.01 -11.54 7.99
CA ALA A 95 -12.06 -10.71 8.57
C ALA A 95 -12.83 -9.92 7.49
N ILE A 96 -12.14 -9.36 6.49
CA ILE A 96 -12.76 -8.58 5.41
C ILE A 96 -13.59 -9.47 4.46
N ARG A 97 -13.13 -10.69 4.18
CA ARG A 97 -13.79 -11.60 3.21
C ARG A 97 -14.98 -12.36 3.78
N SER A 98 -14.94 -12.72 5.04
CA SER A 98 -16.03 -13.45 5.70
C SER A 98 -17.26 -12.57 5.86
N SER A 99 -18.46 -13.13 5.78
CA SER A 99 -19.71 -12.44 6.12
C SER A 99 -19.88 -12.20 7.62
N GLU A 100 -19.39 -13.11 8.48
CA GLU A 100 -19.68 -13.16 9.92
C GLU A 100 -18.43 -13.20 10.83
N HIS A 101 -17.29 -12.68 10.37
CA HIS A 101 -16.07 -12.70 11.17
C HIS A 101 -16.18 -11.74 12.36
N HIS A 102 -15.91 -12.23 13.58
CA HIS A 102 -16.00 -11.44 14.81
C HIS A 102 -15.04 -10.25 14.83
N ASP A 103 -13.87 -10.36 14.16
CA ASP A 103 -12.85 -9.31 14.12
C ASP A 103 -13.16 -8.16 13.15
N LYS A 104 -14.29 -8.19 12.44
CA LYS A 104 -14.66 -7.10 11.52
C LYS A 104 -14.68 -5.72 12.18
N GLN A 105 -15.11 -5.65 13.44
CA GLN A 105 -15.15 -4.43 14.23
C GLN A 105 -13.73 -3.86 14.53
N MET A 106 -12.68 -4.67 14.39
CA MET A 106 -11.30 -4.25 14.56
C MET A 106 -10.72 -3.61 13.29
N VAL A 107 -11.44 -3.65 12.18
CA VAL A 107 -11.01 -3.10 10.91
C VAL A 107 -11.39 -1.63 10.83
N SER A 108 -10.40 -0.77 10.67
CA SER A 108 -10.56 0.68 10.44
C SER A 108 -10.23 1.06 8.99
N LEU A 109 -10.78 2.18 8.55
CA LEU A 109 -10.50 2.77 7.24
C LEU A 109 -9.51 3.92 7.36
N TYR A 110 -8.34 3.75 6.78
CA TYR A 110 -7.28 4.75 6.69
C TYR A 110 -7.38 5.50 5.37
N LEU A 111 -7.88 6.73 5.42
CA LEU A 111 -8.13 7.58 4.26
C LEU A 111 -6.90 8.39 3.89
N PHE A 112 -6.54 8.39 2.63
CA PHE A 112 -5.39 9.13 2.12
C PHE A 112 -5.65 9.89 0.82
N ASP A 113 -6.82 9.75 0.19
CA ASP A 113 -7.26 10.51 -0.98
C ASP A 113 -8.78 10.48 -1.11
N CYS A 114 -9.32 11.33 -1.97
CA CYS A 114 -10.68 11.22 -2.47
C CYS A 114 -10.74 11.67 -3.91
N TYR A 115 -11.81 11.31 -4.60
CA TYR A 115 -12.05 11.70 -5.98
C TYR A 115 -13.49 12.11 -6.20
N ASN A 116 -13.69 13.24 -6.85
CA ASN A 116 -15.01 13.69 -7.30
C ASN A 116 -15.01 13.76 -8.83
N PRO A 117 -15.80 12.95 -9.53
CA PRO A 117 -15.91 12.97 -11.00
C PRO A 117 -16.32 14.35 -11.55
N ASN A 118 -17.05 15.16 -10.77
CA ASN A 118 -17.46 16.51 -11.15
C ASN A 118 -16.32 17.54 -11.00
N ARG A 119 -15.20 17.15 -10.35
CA ARG A 119 -13.99 17.97 -10.16
C ARG A 119 -12.71 17.19 -10.54
N PRO A 120 -12.60 16.68 -11.78
CA PRO A 120 -11.53 15.74 -12.15
C PRO A 120 -10.14 16.36 -12.11
N ARG A 121 -10.02 17.68 -12.17
CA ARG A 121 -8.74 18.40 -12.12
C ARG A 121 -8.35 18.89 -10.73
N GLN A 122 -9.12 18.59 -9.68
CA GLN A 122 -8.81 19.01 -8.31
C GLN A 122 -7.44 18.51 -7.89
N ALA A 123 -6.60 19.42 -7.35
CA ALA A 123 -5.26 19.10 -6.89
C ALA A 123 -5.28 18.16 -5.67
N TYR A 124 -4.25 17.34 -5.51
CA TYR A 124 -4.17 16.39 -4.39
C TYR A 124 -4.29 17.08 -3.03
N LYS A 125 -3.60 18.19 -2.83
CA LYS A 125 -3.67 18.97 -1.57
C LYS A 125 -5.11 19.33 -1.16
N ASP A 126 -5.95 19.68 -2.13
CA ASP A 126 -7.33 20.10 -1.87
C ASP A 126 -8.23 18.89 -1.61
N ARG A 127 -7.98 17.77 -2.29
CA ARG A 127 -8.66 16.50 -2.03
C ARG A 127 -8.31 15.96 -0.65
N TYR A 128 -7.02 15.98 -0.29
CA TYR A 128 -6.54 15.54 1.01
C TYR A 128 -7.09 16.42 2.15
N LYS A 129 -7.11 17.74 1.97
CA LYS A 129 -7.69 18.66 2.96
C LYS A 129 -9.16 18.36 3.25
N ALA A 130 -9.93 17.96 2.23
CA ALA A 130 -11.35 17.62 2.40
C ALA A 130 -11.58 16.37 3.27
N LEU A 131 -10.56 15.51 3.45
CA LEU A 131 -10.67 14.35 4.33
C LEU A 131 -10.67 14.73 5.81
N TYR A 132 -10.14 15.89 6.19
CA TYR A 132 -10.11 16.32 7.60
C TYR A 132 -11.49 16.49 8.22
N ASP A 133 -12.54 16.69 7.41
CA ASP A 133 -13.93 16.68 7.87
C ASP A 133 -14.35 15.31 8.46
N LEU A 134 -13.57 14.25 8.21
CA LEU A 134 -13.76 12.91 8.74
C LEU A 134 -12.89 12.60 9.97
N SER A 135 -12.07 13.56 10.42
CA SER A 135 -11.27 13.39 11.63
C SER A 135 -12.17 13.25 12.85
N GLY A 136 -11.93 12.22 13.67
CA GLY A 136 -12.73 11.92 14.86
C GLY A 136 -14.01 11.10 14.59
N VAL A 137 -14.30 10.75 13.34
CA VAL A 137 -15.36 9.78 13.02
C VAL A 137 -14.89 8.38 13.46
N PRO A 138 -15.69 7.62 14.21
CA PRO A 138 -15.30 6.28 14.67
C PRO A 138 -14.86 5.37 13.50
N PHE A 139 -13.79 4.61 13.71
CA PHE A 139 -13.20 3.68 12.73
C PHE A 139 -12.60 4.34 11.48
N ILE A 140 -12.56 5.68 11.40
CA ILE A 140 -12.01 6.42 10.27
C ILE A 140 -10.76 7.17 10.71
N GLU A 141 -9.66 6.91 10.03
CA GLU A 141 -8.37 7.56 10.26
C GLU A 141 -7.96 8.34 9.00
N VAL A 142 -7.69 9.62 9.13
CA VAL A 142 -7.05 10.39 8.05
C VAL A 142 -5.54 10.22 8.17
N VAL A 143 -4.94 9.61 7.16
CA VAL A 143 -3.51 9.28 7.17
C VAL A 143 -2.65 10.53 7.25
N GLU A 144 -1.72 10.59 8.19
CA GLU A 144 -0.76 11.69 8.33
C GLU A 144 -0.01 11.98 7.03
N SER A 145 0.32 13.25 6.79
CA SER A 145 1.04 13.67 5.59
C SER A 145 2.13 14.68 5.92
N LEU A 146 3.38 14.33 5.64
CA LEU A 146 4.55 15.17 5.82
C LEU A 146 4.91 15.85 4.50
N THR A 147 5.23 17.15 4.52
CA THR A 147 5.75 17.83 3.33
C THR A 147 7.24 17.54 3.17
N VAL A 148 7.62 16.98 2.04
CA VAL A 148 9.03 16.67 1.70
C VAL A 148 9.49 17.54 0.54
N LYS A 149 10.66 18.17 0.71
CA LYS A 149 11.21 19.15 -0.24
C LYS A 149 12.51 18.70 -0.92
N SER A 150 12.95 17.47 -0.66
CA SER A 150 14.17 16.90 -1.22
C SER A 150 14.18 15.38 -1.11
N HIS A 151 15.08 14.71 -1.84
CA HIS A 151 15.32 13.27 -1.69
C HIS A 151 15.69 12.88 -0.25
N ARG A 152 16.57 13.64 0.40
CA ARG A 152 16.94 13.42 1.82
C ARG A 152 15.75 13.55 2.76
N ALA A 153 14.78 14.43 2.46
CA ALA A 153 13.55 14.53 3.26
C ALA A 153 12.63 13.31 3.06
N VAL A 154 12.62 12.73 1.85
CA VAL A 154 11.90 11.47 1.58
C VAL A 154 12.54 10.30 2.34
N GLU A 155 13.86 10.21 2.39
CA GLU A 155 14.57 9.18 3.14
C GLU A 155 14.27 9.27 4.65
N ARG A 156 14.30 10.48 5.22
CA ARG A 156 13.88 10.68 6.63
C ARG A 156 12.42 10.31 6.87
N ALA A 157 11.53 10.62 5.94
CA ALA A 157 10.13 10.21 6.06
C ALA A 157 9.97 8.69 5.98
N LEU A 158 10.76 8.00 5.14
CA LEU A 158 10.79 6.55 5.09
C LEU A 158 11.24 5.95 6.42
N GLU A 159 12.35 6.45 6.99
CA GLU A 159 12.88 5.99 8.29
C GLU A 159 11.87 6.23 9.41
N HIS A 160 11.24 7.40 9.44
CA HIS A 160 10.22 7.75 10.41
C HIS A 160 9.04 6.77 10.36
N PHE A 161 8.45 6.52 9.19
CA PHE A 161 7.31 5.63 9.06
C PHE A 161 7.66 4.16 9.28
N ILE A 162 8.85 3.72 8.92
CA ILE A 162 9.34 2.37 9.27
C ILE A 162 9.49 2.24 10.80
N GLY A 163 10.02 3.28 11.47
CA GLY A 163 10.12 3.31 12.94
C GLY A 163 8.77 3.23 13.65
N LEU A 164 7.69 3.65 12.99
CA LEU A 164 6.30 3.51 13.45
C LEU A 164 5.65 2.19 13.04
N GLY A 165 6.38 1.25 12.40
CA GLY A 165 5.89 -0.06 12.00
C GLY A 165 5.19 -0.12 10.65
N TYR A 166 5.25 0.94 9.83
CA TYR A 166 4.67 0.91 8.48
C TYR A 166 5.62 0.26 7.46
N GLU A 167 5.06 -0.24 6.36
CA GLU A 167 5.77 -0.95 5.29
C GLU A 167 6.78 -0.07 4.51
N GLY A 168 6.64 1.25 4.60
CA GLY A 168 7.41 2.22 3.85
C GLY A 168 6.68 3.56 3.74
N VAL A 169 6.93 4.28 2.65
CA VAL A 169 6.33 5.60 2.42
C VAL A 169 5.70 5.70 1.03
N MET A 170 4.56 6.41 0.97
CA MET A 170 3.89 6.82 -0.25
C MET A 170 4.19 8.29 -0.52
N ILE A 171 4.71 8.60 -1.70
CA ILE A 171 5.06 9.95 -2.14
C ILE A 171 4.02 10.43 -3.13
N LYS A 172 3.37 11.56 -2.87
CA LYS A 172 2.28 12.09 -3.68
C LYS A 172 2.53 13.51 -4.14
N SER A 173 2.36 13.75 -5.42
CA SER A 173 2.46 15.09 -6.00
C SER A 173 1.34 15.99 -5.49
N ILE A 174 1.70 17.10 -4.85
CA ILE A 174 0.78 18.03 -4.17
C ILE A 174 -0.26 18.62 -5.13
N SER A 175 0.15 18.94 -6.35
CA SER A 175 -0.68 19.62 -7.35
C SER A 175 -1.38 18.68 -8.35
N SER A 176 -1.09 17.39 -8.32
CA SER A 176 -1.61 16.47 -9.33
C SER A 176 -3.10 16.17 -9.14
N PRO A 177 -3.86 16.08 -10.25
CA PRO A 177 -5.21 15.54 -10.22
C PRO A 177 -5.19 14.05 -9.87
N TYR A 178 -6.35 13.50 -9.49
CA TYR A 178 -6.50 12.05 -9.31
C TYR A 178 -6.35 11.34 -10.65
N LYS A 179 -5.42 10.40 -10.73
CA LYS A 179 -5.19 9.61 -11.94
C LYS A 179 -5.53 8.15 -11.69
N GLN A 180 -6.49 7.64 -12.46
CA GLN A 180 -6.81 6.22 -12.45
C GLN A 180 -5.65 5.42 -13.05
N GLY A 181 -5.33 4.28 -12.43
CA GLY A 181 -4.22 3.43 -12.84
C GLY A 181 -2.85 3.97 -12.40
N ARG A 182 -1.78 3.43 -12.98
CA ARG A 182 -0.39 3.72 -12.57
C ARG A 182 0.09 5.07 -13.10
N SER A 183 0.63 5.91 -12.20
CA SER A 183 1.24 7.17 -12.59
C SER A 183 2.34 7.58 -11.60
N LYS A 184 3.26 8.44 -12.06
CA LYS A 184 4.30 9.06 -11.23
C LYS A 184 3.77 10.15 -10.28
N ALA A 185 2.48 10.50 -10.37
CA ALA A 185 1.84 11.42 -9.42
C ALA A 185 1.73 10.80 -8.02
N MET A 186 1.78 9.47 -7.94
CA MET A 186 1.89 8.71 -6.71
C MET A 186 3.00 7.67 -6.86
N MET A 187 3.93 7.64 -5.91
CA MET A 187 5.06 6.72 -5.90
C MET A 187 5.12 6.00 -4.57
N LYS A 188 5.65 4.79 -4.57
CA LYS A 188 5.93 4.01 -3.36
C LYS A 188 7.43 3.85 -3.19
N TYR A 189 7.89 4.01 -1.96
CA TYR A 189 9.26 3.74 -1.55
C TYR A 189 9.26 2.81 -0.35
N LYS A 190 9.98 1.71 -0.46
CA LYS A 190 10.10 0.67 0.56
C LYS A 190 11.58 0.43 0.82
N LYS A 191 11.92 0.13 2.07
CA LYS A 191 13.24 -0.38 2.39
C LYS A 191 13.34 -1.84 1.94
N PHE A 192 14.46 -2.18 1.32
CA PHE A 192 14.83 -3.55 1.02
C PHE A 192 16.14 -3.86 1.71
N LEU A 193 16.30 -5.13 2.07
CA LEU A 193 17.51 -5.70 2.62
C LEU A 193 18.12 -6.60 1.56
N ASP A 194 19.43 -6.57 1.43
CA ASP A 194 20.19 -7.51 0.61
C ASP A 194 21.02 -8.38 1.55
N SER A 195 20.94 -9.70 1.36
CA SER A 195 21.77 -10.66 2.10
C SER A 195 22.22 -11.78 1.18
N GLU A 196 23.27 -12.44 1.57
CA GLU A 196 23.87 -13.57 0.83
C GLU A 196 23.34 -14.88 1.38
N PHE A 197 23.05 -15.80 0.47
CA PHE A 197 22.52 -17.13 0.79
C PHE A 197 23.16 -18.17 -0.13
N GLU A 198 23.42 -19.36 0.40
CA GLU A 198 23.86 -20.50 -0.38
C GLU A 198 22.67 -21.19 -1.05
N VAL A 199 22.85 -21.57 -2.32
CA VAL A 199 21.86 -22.34 -3.09
C VAL A 199 21.91 -23.78 -2.68
N VAL A 200 20.85 -24.29 -2.05
CA VAL A 200 20.77 -25.70 -1.57
C VAL A 200 19.98 -26.62 -2.49
N ALA A 201 19.19 -26.05 -3.40
CA ALA A 201 18.52 -26.79 -4.47
C ALA A 201 18.22 -25.84 -5.65
N THR A 202 18.13 -26.41 -6.84
CA THR A 202 17.80 -25.66 -8.07
C THR A 202 16.96 -26.54 -9.00
N ASP A 203 16.02 -25.87 -9.69
CA ASP A 203 15.29 -26.44 -10.82
C ASP A 203 15.46 -25.56 -12.07
N ALA A 204 14.68 -25.81 -13.13
CA ALA A 204 14.81 -25.08 -14.40
C ALA A 204 14.59 -23.56 -14.27
N THR A 205 13.85 -23.07 -13.26
CA THR A 205 13.38 -21.69 -13.15
C THR A 205 13.54 -21.06 -11.76
N THR A 206 13.83 -21.87 -10.73
CA THR A 206 13.93 -21.41 -9.35
C THR A 206 15.16 -21.96 -8.65
N ILE A 207 15.64 -21.23 -7.66
CA ILE A 207 16.65 -21.66 -6.71
C ILE A 207 16.03 -21.68 -5.32
N THR A 208 16.48 -22.57 -4.46
CA THR A 208 16.06 -22.70 -3.06
C THR A 208 17.27 -22.46 -2.15
N CYS A 209 17.05 -21.66 -1.11
CA CYS A 209 18.02 -21.34 -0.06
C CYS A 209 17.36 -21.49 1.31
N TYR A 210 18.16 -21.46 2.38
CA TYR A 210 17.65 -21.38 3.76
C TYR A 210 17.93 -20.02 4.37
N THR A 211 16.98 -19.54 5.19
CA THR A 211 17.20 -18.36 6.06
C THR A 211 18.15 -18.74 7.21
N PRO A 212 18.73 -17.77 7.94
CA PRO A 212 19.54 -18.06 9.14
C PRO A 212 18.79 -18.88 10.22
N SER A 213 17.46 -18.80 10.25
CA SER A 213 16.59 -19.58 11.13
C SER A 213 16.26 -20.99 10.57
N GLY A 214 16.84 -21.39 9.45
CA GLY A 214 16.62 -22.71 8.84
C GLY A 214 15.31 -22.85 8.05
N VAL A 215 14.61 -21.76 7.76
CA VAL A 215 13.37 -21.80 6.99
C VAL A 215 13.70 -21.77 5.48
N PRO A 216 13.23 -22.77 4.69
CA PRO A 216 13.48 -22.78 3.25
C PRO A 216 12.66 -21.69 2.54
N PHE A 217 13.25 -21.10 1.51
CA PHE A 217 12.56 -20.19 0.61
C PHE A 217 13.06 -20.36 -0.83
N SER A 218 12.20 -20.12 -1.80
CA SER A 218 12.54 -20.25 -3.22
C SER A 218 12.35 -18.93 -3.94
N VAL A 219 13.24 -18.64 -4.89
CA VAL A 219 13.17 -17.46 -5.74
C VAL A 219 13.34 -17.84 -7.20
N LYS A 220 12.69 -17.09 -8.09
CA LYS A 220 12.90 -17.23 -9.53
C LYS A 220 14.30 -16.77 -9.90
N GLY A 221 15.00 -17.60 -10.63
CA GLY A 221 16.35 -17.33 -11.10
C GLY A 221 17.11 -18.62 -11.38
N ARG A 222 18.37 -18.50 -11.78
CA ARG A 222 19.28 -19.60 -12.06
C ARG A 222 20.58 -19.36 -11.34
N ALA A 223 21.05 -20.35 -10.63
CA ALA A 223 22.37 -20.43 -10.02
C ALA A 223 22.72 -21.91 -9.80
N LYS A 224 23.98 -22.23 -9.61
CA LYS A 224 24.46 -23.59 -9.36
C LYS A 224 24.23 -23.97 -7.90
N LEU A 225 24.12 -25.25 -7.63
CA LEU A 225 24.13 -25.79 -6.28
C LEU A 225 25.45 -25.40 -5.57
N GLY A 226 25.35 -24.91 -4.33
CA GLY A 226 26.47 -24.39 -3.54
C GLY A 226 26.92 -22.99 -3.88
N GLU A 227 26.36 -22.36 -4.89
CA GLU A 227 26.68 -20.98 -5.27
C GLU A 227 26.11 -19.97 -4.26
N ILE A 228 26.88 -18.90 -3.96
CA ILE A 228 26.41 -17.80 -3.10
C ILE A 228 25.69 -16.79 -3.95
N VAL A 229 24.48 -16.47 -3.57
CA VAL A 229 23.60 -15.53 -4.29
C VAL A 229 23.17 -14.37 -3.39
N THR A 230 23.11 -13.18 -3.95
CA THR A 230 22.54 -12.00 -3.27
C THR A 230 21.03 -11.99 -3.48
N ILE A 231 20.29 -12.12 -2.39
CA ILE A 231 18.83 -12.04 -2.36
C ILE A 231 18.40 -10.71 -1.75
N ARG A 232 17.59 -9.98 -2.49
CA ARG A 232 16.88 -8.79 -2.01
C ARG A 232 15.53 -9.17 -1.46
N TYR A 233 15.20 -8.75 -0.25
CA TYR A 233 13.90 -8.99 0.39
C TYR A 233 13.45 -7.77 1.21
N GLN A 234 12.19 -7.74 1.62
CA GLN A 234 11.64 -6.61 2.35
C GLN A 234 11.89 -6.73 3.86
N GLU A 235 11.62 -7.90 4.42
CA GLU A 235 11.76 -8.21 5.85
C GLU A 235 11.82 -9.72 6.07
N ILE A 236 12.19 -10.13 7.27
CA ILE A 236 12.02 -11.50 7.75
C ILE A 236 10.70 -11.54 8.51
N THR A 237 9.80 -12.43 8.11
CA THR A 237 8.50 -12.61 8.76
C THR A 237 8.65 -13.23 10.14
N PRO A 238 7.65 -13.13 11.06
CA PRO A 238 7.70 -13.79 12.36
C PRO A 238 7.96 -15.31 12.28
N ASN A 239 7.59 -15.95 11.17
CA ASN A 239 7.85 -17.37 10.93
C ASN A 239 9.26 -17.65 10.37
N GLY A 240 10.14 -16.64 10.33
CA GLY A 240 11.51 -16.76 9.83
C GLY A 240 11.67 -16.81 8.31
N SER A 241 10.59 -16.66 7.53
CA SER A 241 10.64 -16.64 6.06
C SER A 241 10.94 -15.24 5.53
N LEU A 242 11.48 -15.14 4.30
CA LEU A 242 11.71 -13.85 3.66
C LEU A 242 10.44 -13.35 2.96
N ARG A 243 10.12 -12.06 3.13
CA ARG A 243 8.99 -11.43 2.44
C ARG A 243 9.45 -10.85 1.10
N PHE A 244 8.82 -11.30 0.02
CA PHE A 244 9.12 -10.91 -1.37
C PHE A 244 10.60 -11.09 -1.79
N PRO A 245 11.21 -12.26 -1.56
CA PRO A 245 12.60 -12.49 -1.94
C PRO A 245 12.78 -12.44 -3.46
N ARG A 246 13.91 -11.88 -3.92
CA ARG A 246 14.30 -11.79 -5.33
C ARG A 246 15.78 -11.99 -5.49
N LEU A 247 16.18 -12.77 -6.47
CA LEU A 247 17.57 -12.87 -6.89
C LEU A 247 18.03 -11.53 -7.50
N VAL A 248 19.15 -11.00 -7.00
CA VAL A 248 19.76 -9.75 -7.47
C VAL A 248 21.03 -10.04 -8.25
N ALA A 249 21.88 -10.88 -7.71
CA ALA A 249 23.15 -11.28 -8.30
C ALA A 249 23.54 -12.67 -7.86
N SER A 250 24.26 -13.37 -8.71
CA SER A 250 25.03 -14.55 -8.43
C SER A 250 26.50 -14.12 -8.29
N ARG A 251 27.20 -14.58 -7.28
CA ARG A 251 28.60 -14.27 -7.07
C ARG A 251 29.43 -15.55 -7.31
N ASP A 252 30.10 -15.59 -8.44
CA ASP A 252 31.21 -16.52 -8.62
C ASP A 252 32.40 -15.99 -7.81
N TYR A 253 32.67 -16.61 -6.66
CA TYR A 253 33.95 -16.45 -5.99
C TYR A 253 34.90 -17.50 -6.60
N GLU A 254 35.59 -17.13 -7.69
CA GLU A 254 36.84 -17.80 -8.07
C GLU A 254 38.03 -17.11 -7.38
#